data_4d0067008479b5696ed643549335acad
#
_entry.id   4d0067008479b5696ed643549335acad
#
_cell.length_a   1.000
_cell.length_b   1.000
_cell.length_c   1.000
_cell.angle_alpha   90.00
_cell.angle_beta   90.00
_cell.angle_gamma   90.00
#
_symmetry.space_group_name_H-M   'P 1'
#
loop_
_entity.id
_entity.type
_entity.pdbx_description
1 polymer ?
#
loop_
_entity_poly.entity_id
_entity_poly.type
_entity_poly.pdbx_seq_one_letter_code
_entity_poly.pdbx_strand_id
1 'polypeptide(L)'
;MTKLARLAVCSAMIALGACSVAQITVPADLASAQPLQITGMGFGERGTFALASSSGSFYRQALSNRHRDFRTSPERVTSYFGDSGFEVRGPDFGGTVAAACTHFEQEVGTRAYSVTTGPFQYRCRFMRDGRPLPTELILHAAPRAVGPLMAETRIGRLSVGGRQIDIEPIHNSPGLKIPTSEPLGYRFVSAGRNLGAVDLNGERKIIYALGAGEDREAVLMASLALSVLWRN
;
A
#
# COMPACT_ATOMS: atom_id res chain seq x y z
N MET A 1 -47.37 -43.85 35.68
CA MET A 1 -46.78 -44.04 34.34
C MET A 1 -46.54 -42.68 33.72
N THR A 2 -45.37 -42.12 33.90
CA THR A 2 -44.98 -40.77 33.50
C THR A 2 -44.03 -40.84 32.29
N LYS A 3 -44.48 -40.31 31.13
CA LYS A 3 -43.71 -40.26 29.91
C LYS A 3 -42.82 -39.01 29.96
N LEU A 4 -41.50 -39.17 30.07
CA LEU A 4 -40.49 -38.14 29.91
C LEU A 4 -40.36 -37.78 28.43
N ALA A 5 -40.78 -36.57 28.08
CA ALA A 5 -40.49 -35.96 26.78
C ALA A 5 -39.05 -35.43 26.77
N ARG A 6 -38.19 -36.02 25.91
CA ARG A 6 -36.84 -35.53 25.64
C ARG A 6 -36.93 -34.37 24.65
N LEU A 7 -36.70 -33.13 25.13
CA LEU A 7 -36.44 -31.97 24.26
C LEU A 7 -35.03 -32.11 23.69
N ALA A 8 -34.96 -32.35 22.40
CA ALA A 8 -33.72 -32.20 21.63
C ALA A 8 -33.52 -30.71 21.31
N VAL A 9 -32.57 -30.06 21.97
CA VAL A 9 -32.12 -28.69 21.65
C VAL A 9 -31.16 -28.82 20.48
N CYS A 10 -31.66 -28.53 19.26
CA CYS A 10 -30.80 -28.29 18.08
C CYS A 10 -30.08 -26.97 18.25
N SER A 11 -28.84 -26.97 18.71
CA SER A 11 -27.93 -25.82 18.65
C SER A 11 -27.54 -25.57 17.20
N ALA A 12 -28.24 -24.67 16.55
CA ALA A 12 -27.84 -24.13 15.25
C ALA A 12 -26.54 -23.30 15.46
N MET A 13 -25.39 -23.91 15.15
CA MET A 13 -24.14 -23.16 15.01
C MET A 13 -24.27 -22.28 13.76
N ILE A 14 -24.58 -20.99 13.97
CA ILE A 14 -24.47 -19.97 12.95
C ILE A 14 -22.96 -19.79 12.71
N ALA A 15 -22.45 -20.39 11.63
CA ALA A 15 -21.13 -20.11 11.11
C ALA A 15 -21.16 -18.65 10.63
N LEU A 16 -20.70 -17.75 11.48
CA LEU A 16 -20.36 -16.37 11.11
C LEU A 16 -19.24 -16.49 10.09
N GLY A 17 -19.58 -16.46 8.82
CA GLY A 17 -18.64 -16.29 7.74
C GLY A 17 -17.94 -14.96 7.95
N ALA A 18 -16.76 -14.99 8.59
CA ALA A 18 -15.92 -13.83 8.69
C ALA A 18 -15.63 -13.36 7.26
N CYS A 19 -16.11 -12.17 6.88
CA CYS A 19 -15.69 -11.52 5.65
C CYS A 19 -14.18 -11.37 5.72
N SER A 20 -13.45 -12.32 5.14
CA SER A 20 -11.98 -12.20 5.04
C SER A 20 -11.68 -11.12 4.01
N VAL A 21 -10.92 -10.13 4.42
CA VAL A 21 -10.38 -9.14 3.50
C VAL A 21 -9.48 -9.85 2.50
N ALA A 22 -9.64 -9.55 1.21
CA ALA A 22 -8.84 -10.16 0.15
C ALA A 22 -7.36 -9.83 0.40
N GLN A 23 -6.52 -10.85 0.48
CA GLN A 23 -5.06 -10.70 0.61
C GLN A 23 -4.40 -10.86 -0.76
N ILE A 24 -3.18 -10.36 -0.92
CA ILE A 24 -2.42 -10.56 -2.16
C ILE A 24 -2.15 -12.06 -2.40
N THR A 25 -2.06 -12.44 -3.68
CA THR A 25 -1.41 -13.69 -4.04
C THR A 25 0.10 -13.50 -3.88
N VAL A 26 0.67 -14.08 -2.82
CA VAL A 26 2.11 -14.00 -2.54
C VAL A 26 2.88 -14.75 -3.63
N PRO A 27 3.89 -14.15 -4.27
CA PRO A 27 4.76 -14.84 -5.21
C PRO A 27 5.36 -16.13 -4.64
N ALA A 28 5.43 -17.19 -5.44
CA ALA A 28 5.84 -18.52 -4.96
C ALA A 28 7.24 -18.55 -4.34
N ASP A 29 8.15 -17.75 -4.86
CA ASP A 29 9.54 -17.61 -4.34
C ASP A 29 9.60 -16.84 -3.00
N LEU A 30 8.52 -16.15 -2.61
CA LEU A 30 8.37 -15.53 -1.29
C LEU A 30 7.62 -16.41 -0.28
N ALA A 31 7.22 -17.62 -0.65
CA ALA A 31 6.44 -18.51 0.24
C ALA A 31 7.18 -18.89 1.54
N SER A 32 8.52 -18.84 1.53
CA SER A 32 9.36 -19.06 2.72
C SER A 32 9.60 -17.80 3.56
N ALA A 33 9.19 -16.63 3.08
CA ALA A 33 9.36 -15.38 3.82
C ALA A 33 8.42 -15.36 5.03
N GLN A 34 8.97 -15.12 6.20
CA GLN A 34 8.14 -14.93 7.40
C GLN A 34 7.33 -13.64 7.26
N PRO A 35 5.99 -13.69 7.33
CA PRO A 35 5.16 -12.51 7.24
C PRO A 35 5.38 -11.59 8.44
N LEU A 36 5.61 -10.31 8.17
CA LEU A 36 5.78 -9.26 9.17
C LEU A 36 4.56 -8.36 9.15
N GLN A 37 3.78 -8.36 10.21
CA GLN A 37 2.58 -7.54 10.30
C GLN A 37 2.93 -6.14 10.80
N ILE A 38 2.42 -5.11 10.11
CA ILE A 38 2.39 -3.74 10.61
C ILE A 38 1.13 -3.59 11.47
N THR A 39 1.29 -3.27 12.73
CA THR A 39 0.20 -3.02 13.68
C THR A 39 0.15 -1.55 14.10
N GLY A 40 -1.05 -1.02 14.40
CA GLY A 40 -1.22 0.38 14.82
C GLY A 40 -1.32 1.40 13.67
N MET A 41 -0.99 1.02 12.44
CA MET A 41 -1.12 1.89 11.27
C MET A 41 -2.54 1.82 10.69
N GLY A 42 -3.54 2.27 11.45
CA GLY A 42 -4.94 2.32 11.05
C GLY A 42 -5.25 3.44 10.04
N PHE A 43 -6.52 3.88 10.00
CA PHE A 43 -7.01 4.91 9.06
C PHE A 43 -6.78 6.36 9.53
N GLY A 44 -6.05 6.59 10.63
CA GLY A 44 -5.79 7.92 11.15
C GLY A 44 -4.75 8.70 10.34
N GLU A 45 -4.80 10.02 10.44
CA GLU A 45 -3.82 10.92 9.82
C GLU A 45 -2.44 10.85 10.49
N ARG A 46 -2.39 10.49 11.75
CA ARG A 46 -1.16 10.36 12.56
C ARG A 46 -1.32 9.24 13.55
N GLY A 47 -0.21 8.61 13.90
CA GLY A 47 -0.21 7.56 14.90
C GLY A 47 1.16 6.93 15.08
N THR A 48 1.15 5.86 15.86
CA THR A 48 2.31 4.99 16.05
C THR A 48 2.03 3.62 15.46
N PHE A 49 3.08 2.91 15.12
CA PHE A 49 2.99 1.55 14.61
C PHE A 49 4.10 0.67 15.17
N ALA A 50 3.87 -0.64 15.10
CA ALA A 50 4.91 -1.63 15.34
C ALA A 50 5.06 -2.55 14.13
N LEU A 51 6.29 -2.99 13.88
CA LEU A 51 6.69 -3.93 12.83
C LEU A 51 7.69 -4.91 13.45
N ALA A 52 7.25 -6.12 13.79
CA ALA A 52 8.03 -7.09 14.55
C ALA A 52 8.62 -6.45 15.83
N SER A 53 9.97 -6.41 15.96
CA SER A 53 10.67 -5.79 17.08
C SER A 53 10.98 -4.31 16.87
N SER A 54 10.51 -3.71 15.79
CA SER A 54 10.69 -2.29 15.46
C SER A 54 9.42 -1.52 15.76
N SER A 55 9.57 -0.22 16.07
CA SER A 55 8.44 0.68 16.33
C SER A 55 8.67 2.04 15.68
N GLY A 56 7.58 2.75 15.42
CA GLY A 56 7.68 4.03 14.76
C GLY A 56 6.41 4.87 14.86
N SER A 57 6.46 6.02 14.23
CA SER A 57 5.33 6.93 14.05
C SER A 57 5.12 7.22 12.57
N PHE A 58 3.92 7.65 12.23
CA PHE A 58 3.57 8.04 10.86
C PHE A 58 2.66 9.26 10.85
N TYR A 59 2.65 9.93 9.71
CA TYR A 59 1.68 10.97 9.38
C TYR A 59 1.22 10.82 7.93
N ARG A 60 0.00 11.29 7.67
CA ARG A 60 -0.62 11.32 6.34
C ARG A 60 -1.48 12.56 6.23
N GLN A 61 -1.38 13.25 5.14
CA GLN A 61 -2.26 14.37 4.82
C GLN A 61 -2.62 14.27 3.34
N ALA A 62 -3.89 14.14 3.06
CA ALA A 62 -4.41 14.21 1.70
C ALA A 62 -5.28 15.46 1.57
N LEU A 63 -5.00 16.26 0.56
CA LEU A 63 -5.71 17.49 0.26
C LEU A 63 -6.24 17.41 -1.16
N SER A 64 -7.44 17.96 -1.39
CA SER A 64 -7.95 18.16 -2.74
C SER A 64 -8.30 19.63 -2.93
N ASN A 65 -7.85 20.19 -4.03
CA ASN A 65 -8.26 21.52 -4.46
C ASN A 65 -9.12 21.38 -5.70
N ARG A 66 -10.34 21.97 -5.64
CA ARG A 66 -11.28 21.98 -6.75
C ARG A 66 -11.41 23.41 -7.25
N HIS A 67 -10.94 23.65 -8.45
CA HIS A 67 -11.12 24.92 -9.12
C HIS A 67 -12.16 24.79 -10.24
N ARG A 68 -13.12 25.68 -10.28
CA ARG A 68 -14.13 25.78 -11.33
C ARG A 68 -13.99 27.15 -12.01
N ASP A 69 -13.71 27.15 -13.29
CA ASP A 69 -13.83 28.37 -14.08
C ASP A 69 -15.29 28.54 -14.51
N PHE A 70 -16.02 29.35 -13.73
CA PHE A 70 -17.46 29.59 -13.96
C PHE A 70 -17.76 30.40 -15.22
N ARG A 71 -16.74 31.01 -15.84
CA ARG A 71 -16.97 31.94 -16.95
C ARG A 71 -16.87 31.30 -18.32
N THR A 72 -16.15 30.21 -18.46
CA THR A 72 -15.77 29.67 -19.76
C THR A 72 -16.04 28.19 -19.97
N SER A 73 -16.15 27.37 -18.91
CA SER A 73 -16.29 25.92 -19.05
C SER A 73 -17.12 25.28 -17.94
N PRO A 74 -17.98 24.31 -18.27
CA PRO A 74 -18.64 23.45 -17.27
C PRO A 74 -17.64 22.49 -16.60
N GLU A 75 -16.41 22.43 -17.08
CA GLU A 75 -15.36 21.54 -16.61
C GLU A 75 -14.77 22.02 -15.28
N ARG A 76 -14.38 21.06 -14.48
CA ARG A 76 -13.80 21.27 -13.17
C ARG A 76 -12.41 20.66 -13.14
N VAL A 77 -11.42 21.43 -12.74
CA VAL A 77 -10.09 20.92 -12.43
C VAL A 77 -10.07 20.50 -10.97
N THR A 78 -9.70 19.27 -10.70
CA THR A 78 -9.48 18.76 -9.34
C THR A 78 -8.05 18.31 -9.22
N SER A 79 -7.31 18.92 -8.30
CA SER A 79 -5.95 18.50 -7.99
C SER A 79 -5.94 17.83 -6.63
N TYR A 80 -5.38 16.62 -6.58
CA TYR A 80 -5.15 15.84 -5.36
C TYR A 80 -3.67 15.94 -5.04
N PHE A 81 -3.35 16.29 -3.82
CA PHE A 81 -1.98 16.37 -3.36
C PHE A 81 -1.90 16.10 -1.87
N GLY A 82 -0.74 15.74 -1.38
CA GLY A 82 -0.57 15.52 0.04
C GLY A 82 0.85 15.10 0.39
N ASP A 83 1.06 15.14 1.67
CA ASP A 83 2.31 14.76 2.31
C ASP A 83 2.06 13.57 3.22
N SER A 84 3.03 12.67 3.27
CA SER A 84 3.02 11.55 4.20
C SER A 84 4.45 11.20 4.60
N GLY A 85 4.58 10.44 5.68
CA GLY A 85 5.88 9.97 6.09
C GLY A 85 5.81 9.10 7.32
N PHE A 86 6.98 8.57 7.66
CA PHE A 86 7.15 7.77 8.85
C PHE A 86 8.55 7.97 9.44
N GLU A 87 8.67 7.61 10.70
CA GLU A 87 9.93 7.38 11.38
C GLU A 87 9.86 6.02 12.05
N VAL A 88 10.90 5.21 11.91
CA VAL A 88 10.99 3.86 12.47
C VAL A 88 12.37 3.61 13.05
N ARG A 89 12.40 2.87 14.17
CA ARG A 89 13.63 2.41 14.82
C ARG A 89 13.49 0.95 15.23
N GLY A 90 14.54 0.18 15.03
CA GLY A 90 14.60 -1.22 15.43
C GLY A 90 15.75 -1.97 14.78
N PRO A 91 15.91 -3.26 15.10
CA PRO A 91 17.08 -4.05 14.69
C PRO A 91 17.18 -4.29 13.17
N ASP A 92 16.06 -4.21 12.44
CA ASP A 92 16.05 -4.35 10.98
C ASP A 92 16.50 -3.07 10.24
N PHE A 93 16.70 -1.97 10.99
CA PHE A 93 17.08 -0.66 10.45
C PHE A 93 18.40 -0.23 11.11
N GLY A 94 19.43 0.01 10.36
CA GLY A 94 20.75 0.40 10.88
C GLY A 94 20.78 1.78 11.56
N GLY A 95 19.76 2.13 12.35
CA GLY A 95 19.55 3.40 13.03
C GLY A 95 18.08 3.82 13.00
N THR A 96 17.80 5.10 13.22
CA THR A 96 16.47 5.67 13.04
C THR A 96 16.28 6.04 11.58
N VAL A 97 15.36 5.35 10.88
CA VAL A 97 15.02 5.65 9.49
C VAL A 97 13.75 6.46 9.42
N ALA A 98 13.77 7.53 8.65
CA ALA A 98 12.60 8.36 8.36
C ALA A 98 12.40 8.50 6.86
N ALA A 99 11.14 8.67 6.44
CA ALA A 99 10.78 9.01 5.08
C ALA A 99 9.83 10.20 5.05
N ALA A 100 10.06 11.10 4.09
CA ALA A 100 9.15 12.17 3.72
C ALA A 100 8.69 11.93 2.28
N CYS A 101 7.38 11.86 2.10
CA CYS A 101 6.75 11.51 0.84
C CYS A 101 5.76 12.58 0.40
N THR A 102 5.66 12.81 -0.91
CA THR A 102 4.67 13.70 -1.52
C THR A 102 3.91 12.95 -2.61
N HIS A 103 2.63 13.25 -2.79
CA HIS A 103 1.87 12.76 -3.94
C HIS A 103 1.15 13.89 -4.65
N PHE A 104 0.92 13.67 -5.94
CA PHE A 104 0.18 14.60 -6.80
C PHE A 104 -0.60 13.82 -7.87
N GLU A 105 -1.82 14.26 -8.14
CA GLU A 105 -2.65 13.80 -9.26
C GLU A 105 -3.59 14.93 -9.66
N GLN A 106 -3.91 15.05 -10.95
CA GLN A 106 -4.85 16.04 -11.43
C GLN A 106 -5.85 15.47 -12.42
N GLU A 107 -7.09 15.84 -12.25
CA GLU A 107 -8.20 15.45 -13.14
C GLU A 107 -8.93 16.68 -13.64
N VAL A 108 -9.40 16.62 -14.88
CA VAL A 108 -10.30 17.62 -15.49
C VAL A 108 -11.55 16.89 -15.95
N GLY A 109 -12.69 17.43 -15.61
CA GLY A 109 -13.95 16.81 -16.02
C GLY A 109 -15.21 17.46 -15.46
N THR A 110 -16.33 16.83 -15.76
CA THR A 110 -17.65 17.20 -15.29
C THR A 110 -18.09 16.27 -14.14
N ARG A 111 -19.36 16.34 -13.74
CA ARG A 111 -19.94 15.36 -12.81
C ARG A 111 -20.08 13.95 -13.41
N ALA A 112 -20.15 13.85 -14.74
CA ALA A 112 -20.42 12.61 -15.44
C ALA A 112 -19.16 11.89 -15.91
N TYR A 113 -18.08 12.62 -16.16
CA TYR A 113 -16.80 12.06 -16.59
C TYR A 113 -15.63 12.92 -16.13
N SER A 114 -14.47 12.32 -15.89
CA SER A 114 -13.20 13.00 -15.66
C SER A 114 -12.09 12.36 -16.50
N VAL A 115 -11.10 13.17 -16.82
CA VAL A 115 -9.88 12.74 -17.53
C VAL A 115 -8.69 13.17 -16.69
N THR A 116 -7.78 12.25 -16.44
CA THR A 116 -6.52 12.54 -15.77
C THR A 116 -5.63 13.36 -16.68
N THR A 117 -5.29 14.57 -16.28
CA THR A 117 -4.40 15.50 -17.01
C THR A 117 -3.02 15.60 -16.37
N GLY A 118 -2.92 15.37 -15.05
CA GLY A 118 -1.67 15.19 -14.34
C GLY A 118 -1.65 13.78 -13.74
N PRO A 119 -0.90 12.82 -14.32
CA PRO A 119 -0.92 11.45 -13.84
C PRO A 119 -0.40 11.37 -12.41
N PHE A 120 -0.90 10.37 -11.67
CA PHE A 120 -0.47 10.11 -10.31
C PHE A 120 1.06 9.99 -10.21
N GLN A 121 1.63 10.70 -9.26
CA GLN A 121 3.03 10.63 -8.88
C GLN A 121 3.14 10.58 -7.36
N TYR A 122 3.97 9.69 -6.86
CA TYR A 122 4.32 9.58 -5.46
C TYR A 122 5.83 9.44 -5.33
N ARG A 123 6.43 10.27 -4.49
CA ARG A 123 7.88 10.32 -4.31
C ARG A 123 8.23 10.36 -2.83
N CYS A 124 9.14 9.49 -2.40
CA CYS A 124 9.67 9.48 -1.03
C CYS A 124 11.18 9.65 -1.04
N ARG A 125 11.67 10.48 -0.12
CA ARG A 125 13.08 10.61 0.24
C ARG A 125 13.30 10.08 1.63
N PHE A 126 14.43 9.42 1.83
CA PHE A 126 14.74 8.74 3.07
C PHE A 126 15.90 9.39 3.80
N MET A 127 15.89 9.29 5.11
CA MET A 127 16.93 9.79 6.01
C MET A 127 17.26 8.68 7.02
N ARG A 128 18.51 8.66 7.50
CA ARG A 128 18.95 7.85 8.63
C ARG A 128 19.64 8.74 9.64
N ASP A 129 19.17 8.70 10.90
CA ASP A 129 19.68 9.55 12.00
C ASP A 129 19.78 11.03 11.60
N GLY A 130 18.76 11.53 10.88
CA GLY A 130 18.67 12.91 10.37
C GLY A 130 19.53 13.23 9.15
N ARG A 131 20.28 12.25 8.61
CA ARG A 131 21.12 12.45 7.41
C ARG A 131 20.44 11.86 6.17
N PRO A 132 20.43 12.57 5.04
CA PRO A 132 19.86 12.04 3.80
C PRO A 132 20.53 10.72 3.38
N LEU A 133 19.72 9.75 3.00
CA LEU A 133 20.17 8.53 2.35
C LEU A 133 20.15 8.71 0.82
N PRO A 134 21.07 8.07 0.07
CA PRO A 134 21.02 7.98 -1.39
C PRO A 134 19.93 6.96 -1.80
N THR A 135 18.72 7.18 -1.31
CA THR A 135 17.56 6.28 -1.46
C THR A 135 16.34 7.12 -1.80
N GLU A 136 15.67 6.76 -2.89
CA GLU A 136 14.46 7.42 -3.34
C GLU A 136 13.47 6.39 -3.86
N LEU A 137 12.20 6.53 -3.47
CA LEU A 137 11.09 5.78 -4.03
C LEU A 137 10.27 6.69 -4.93
N ILE A 138 9.98 6.23 -6.15
CA ILE A 138 9.06 6.89 -7.08
C ILE A 138 8.02 5.87 -7.50
N LEU A 139 6.74 6.23 -7.40
CA LEU A 139 5.60 5.48 -7.91
C LEU A 139 4.80 6.39 -8.83
N HIS A 140 4.37 5.90 -9.97
CA HIS A 140 3.59 6.66 -10.94
C HIS A 140 2.53 5.78 -11.61
N ALA A 141 1.51 6.43 -12.17
CA ALA A 141 0.54 5.73 -13.00
C ALA A 141 1.24 5.14 -14.22
N ALA A 142 1.06 3.84 -14.46
CA ALA A 142 1.51 3.23 -15.71
C ALA A 142 0.65 3.71 -16.88
N PRO A 143 1.18 3.74 -18.11
CA PRO A 143 0.38 3.93 -19.30
C PRO A 143 -0.78 2.94 -19.31
N ARG A 144 -2.01 3.41 -19.48
CA ARG A 144 -3.19 2.56 -19.50
C ARG A 144 -3.11 1.59 -20.67
N ALA A 145 -3.20 0.29 -20.40
CA ALA A 145 -3.62 -0.67 -21.41
C ALA A 145 -5.07 -0.33 -21.79
N VAL A 146 -5.35 -0.16 -23.06
CA VAL A 146 -6.68 0.19 -23.57
C VAL A 146 -7.60 -1.02 -23.42
N GLY A 147 -8.65 -0.90 -22.58
CA GLY A 147 -9.64 -1.97 -22.41
C GLY A 147 -10.70 -1.65 -21.35
N PRO A 148 -11.90 -2.27 -21.39
CA PRO A 148 -13.01 -1.95 -20.48
C PRO A 148 -12.83 -2.43 -19.04
N LEU A 149 -11.83 -3.27 -18.75
CA LEU A 149 -11.47 -3.74 -17.39
C LEU A 149 -10.13 -3.11 -16.97
N MET A 150 -10.08 -1.80 -16.93
CA MET A 150 -8.84 -1.07 -16.67
C MET A 150 -8.52 -1.05 -15.20
N ALA A 151 -7.61 -1.91 -14.78
CA ALA A 151 -6.95 -1.79 -13.49
C ALA A 151 -6.11 -0.50 -13.47
N GLU A 152 -6.23 0.26 -12.42
CA GLU A 152 -5.34 1.40 -12.19
C GLU A 152 -3.95 0.85 -11.83
N THR A 153 -3.10 0.76 -12.84
CA THR A 153 -1.77 0.22 -12.66
C THR A 153 -0.82 1.33 -12.22
N ARG A 154 -0.22 1.14 -11.05
CA ARG A 154 0.85 1.99 -10.54
C ARG A 154 2.11 1.17 -10.47
N ILE A 155 3.12 1.62 -11.18
CA ILE A 155 4.45 1.02 -11.17
C ILE A 155 5.44 1.99 -10.58
N GLY A 156 6.55 1.50 -10.09
CA GLY A 156 7.55 2.38 -9.49
C GLY A 156 8.92 1.76 -9.40
N ARG A 157 9.76 2.51 -8.73
CA ARG A 157 11.15 2.15 -8.54
C ARG A 157 11.65 2.67 -7.20
N LEU A 158 12.43 1.84 -6.52
CA LEU A 158 13.24 2.22 -5.38
C LEU A 158 14.71 2.22 -5.80
N SER A 159 15.36 3.37 -5.69
CA SER A 159 16.81 3.50 -5.89
C SER A 159 17.49 3.42 -4.52
N VAL A 160 18.44 2.51 -4.34
CA VAL A 160 19.18 2.30 -3.07
C VAL A 160 20.64 2.10 -3.39
N GLY A 161 21.52 3.00 -2.95
CA GLY A 161 22.96 2.84 -3.09
C GLY A 161 23.42 2.61 -4.55
N GLY A 162 22.75 3.23 -5.53
CA GLY A 162 23.02 3.05 -6.96
C GLY A 162 22.34 1.83 -7.60
N ARG A 163 21.70 0.95 -6.83
CA ARG A 163 20.89 -0.17 -7.34
C ARG A 163 19.45 0.24 -7.54
N GLN A 164 18.77 -0.46 -8.44
CA GLN A 164 17.34 -0.26 -8.69
C GLN A 164 16.54 -1.51 -8.33
N ILE A 165 15.41 -1.30 -7.66
CA ILE A 165 14.43 -2.30 -7.33
C ILE A 165 13.12 -1.83 -7.95
N ASP A 166 12.56 -2.61 -8.85
CA ASP A 166 11.27 -2.29 -9.47
C ASP A 166 10.13 -2.59 -8.51
N ILE A 167 9.12 -1.74 -8.52
CA ILE A 167 7.91 -1.86 -7.69
C ILE A 167 6.76 -2.15 -8.63
N GLU A 168 6.22 -3.37 -8.53
CA GLU A 168 5.17 -3.86 -9.41
C GLU A 168 3.89 -4.14 -8.63
N PRO A 169 2.71 -3.74 -9.14
CA PRO A 169 1.44 -3.93 -8.46
C PRO A 169 1.01 -5.40 -8.46
N ILE A 170 0.31 -5.79 -7.39
CA ILE A 170 -0.35 -7.08 -7.26
C ILE A 170 -1.86 -6.83 -7.19
N HIS A 171 -2.60 -7.33 -8.18
CA HIS A 171 -4.05 -7.22 -8.28
C HIS A 171 -4.78 -8.54 -7.97
N ASN A 172 -4.02 -9.62 -7.82
CA ASN A 172 -4.57 -10.96 -7.64
C ASN A 172 -4.69 -11.30 -6.15
N SER A 173 -5.79 -11.96 -5.80
CA SER A 173 -6.04 -12.52 -4.48
C SER A 173 -6.48 -13.98 -4.59
N PRO A 174 -6.07 -14.85 -3.65
CA PRO A 174 -6.57 -16.22 -3.60
C PRO A 174 -8.10 -16.24 -3.56
N GLY A 175 -8.71 -17.03 -4.44
CA GLY A 175 -10.17 -17.17 -4.52
C GLY A 175 -10.88 -16.12 -5.38
N LEU A 176 -10.24 -15.05 -5.82
CA LEU A 176 -10.78 -14.12 -6.80
C LEU A 176 -10.45 -14.59 -8.22
N LYS A 177 -11.48 -14.73 -9.09
CA LYS A 177 -11.31 -15.09 -10.49
C LYS A 177 -10.93 -13.90 -11.36
N ILE A 178 -11.20 -12.69 -10.90
CA ILE A 178 -10.96 -11.45 -11.64
C ILE A 178 -10.02 -10.60 -10.79
N PRO A 179 -8.94 -10.06 -11.38
CA PRO A 179 -8.05 -9.11 -10.68
C PRO A 179 -8.82 -7.88 -10.19
N THR A 180 -8.37 -7.30 -9.09
CA THR A 180 -8.94 -6.05 -8.56
C THR A 180 -8.58 -4.86 -9.45
N SER A 181 -9.44 -3.84 -9.50
CA SER A 181 -9.17 -2.60 -10.23
C SER A 181 -8.01 -1.81 -9.62
N GLU A 182 -7.89 -1.82 -8.29
CA GLU A 182 -6.79 -1.20 -7.57
C GLU A 182 -5.78 -2.26 -7.09
N PRO A 183 -4.50 -1.91 -6.98
CA PRO A 183 -3.51 -2.81 -6.41
C PRO A 183 -3.87 -3.17 -4.95
N LEU A 184 -3.88 -4.45 -4.63
CA LEU A 184 -3.98 -4.94 -3.25
C LEU A 184 -2.65 -4.77 -2.50
N GLY A 185 -1.57 -4.70 -3.25
CA GLY A 185 -0.22 -4.57 -2.73
C GLY A 185 0.81 -4.47 -3.85
N TYR A 186 2.07 -4.62 -3.50
CA TYR A 186 3.20 -4.49 -4.43
C TYR A 186 4.24 -5.56 -4.16
N ARG A 187 4.94 -5.97 -5.22
CA ARG A 187 6.17 -6.78 -5.12
C ARG A 187 7.38 -5.94 -5.50
N PHE A 188 8.51 -6.30 -4.93
CA PHE A 188 9.80 -5.64 -5.11
C PHE A 188 10.72 -6.58 -5.88
N VAL A 189 11.10 -6.18 -7.09
CA VAL A 189 11.84 -7.03 -8.03
C VAL A 189 13.21 -6.43 -8.34
N SER A 190 14.25 -7.20 -8.23
CA SER A 190 15.59 -6.80 -8.65
C SER A 190 16.24 -7.92 -9.45
N ALA A 191 16.78 -7.60 -10.64
CA ALA A 191 17.38 -8.57 -11.55
C ALA A 191 16.50 -9.82 -11.78
N GLY A 192 15.19 -9.62 -11.94
CA GLY A 192 14.21 -10.68 -12.20
C GLY A 192 13.86 -11.55 -10.98
N ARG A 193 14.33 -11.23 -9.78
CA ARG A 193 14.04 -11.97 -8.54
C ARG A 193 13.18 -11.12 -7.61
N ASN A 194 12.16 -11.72 -6.97
CA ASN A 194 11.42 -11.06 -5.93
C ASN A 194 12.28 -10.95 -4.65
N LEU A 195 12.47 -9.74 -4.16
CA LEU A 195 13.11 -9.47 -2.88
C LEU A 195 12.09 -9.44 -1.74
N GLY A 196 10.85 -9.14 -2.06
CA GLY A 196 9.76 -9.06 -1.10
C GLY A 196 8.45 -8.61 -1.74
N ALA A 197 7.42 -8.52 -0.90
CA ALA A 197 6.11 -7.99 -1.26
C ALA A 197 5.46 -7.32 -0.04
N VAL A 198 4.50 -6.45 -0.29
CA VAL A 198 3.65 -5.86 0.74
C VAL A 198 2.19 -6.01 0.37
N ASP A 199 1.39 -6.52 1.30
CA ASP A 199 -0.07 -6.49 1.26
C ASP A 199 -0.56 -5.22 1.96
N LEU A 200 -1.23 -4.36 1.22
CA LEU A 200 -1.75 -3.07 1.71
C LEU A 200 -3.25 -3.10 1.96
N ASN A 201 -3.91 -4.22 1.64
CA ASN A 201 -5.34 -4.33 1.73
C ASN A 201 -5.81 -4.55 3.18
N GLY A 202 -6.84 -3.81 3.57
CA GLY A 202 -7.41 -3.89 4.91
C GLY A 202 -6.59 -3.17 6.00
N GLU A 203 -6.98 -3.43 7.25
CA GLU A 203 -6.35 -2.81 8.43
C GLU A 203 -4.98 -3.40 8.75
N ARG A 204 -4.79 -4.68 8.41
CA ARG A 204 -3.55 -5.42 8.68
C ARG A 204 -2.69 -5.44 7.43
N LYS A 205 -1.66 -4.61 7.43
CA LYS A 205 -0.67 -4.60 6.37
C LYS A 205 0.40 -5.64 6.67
N ILE A 206 0.78 -6.43 5.67
CA ILE A 206 1.72 -7.54 5.84
C ILE A 206 2.87 -7.38 4.86
N ILE A 207 4.10 -7.46 5.37
CA ILE A 207 5.32 -7.42 4.56
C ILE A 207 5.90 -8.83 4.50
N TYR A 208 6.27 -9.25 3.29
CA TYR A 208 7.02 -10.45 3.00
C TYR A 208 8.41 -10.00 2.51
N ALA A 209 9.45 -10.21 3.30
CA ALA A 209 10.82 -9.81 2.97
C ALA A 209 11.78 -10.99 3.13
N LEU A 210 12.51 -11.30 2.08
CA LEU A 210 13.51 -12.35 2.08
C LEU A 210 14.83 -11.87 2.70
N GLY A 211 15.63 -12.84 3.16
CA GLY A 211 17.03 -12.64 3.55
C GLY A 211 17.21 -11.73 4.76
N ALA A 212 18.37 -11.07 4.76
CA ALA A 212 18.82 -10.12 5.76
C ALA A 212 19.65 -9.02 5.07
N GLY A 213 20.04 -7.98 5.81
CA GLY A 213 20.88 -6.90 5.31
C GLY A 213 20.15 -5.89 4.43
N GLU A 214 20.86 -5.29 3.49
CA GLU A 214 20.39 -4.12 2.72
C GLU A 214 19.13 -4.39 1.89
N ASP A 215 18.99 -5.55 1.27
CA ASP A 215 17.80 -5.88 0.47
C ASP A 215 16.54 -5.97 1.33
N ARG A 216 16.66 -6.61 2.50
CA ARG A 216 15.56 -6.68 3.46
C ARG A 216 15.18 -5.29 3.98
N GLU A 217 16.17 -4.49 4.39
CA GLU A 217 15.93 -3.12 4.85
C GLU A 217 15.25 -2.27 3.76
N ALA A 218 15.71 -2.38 2.51
CA ALA A 218 15.13 -1.67 1.37
C ALA A 218 13.65 -2.04 1.16
N VAL A 219 13.31 -3.34 1.22
CA VAL A 219 11.92 -3.82 1.14
C VAL A 219 11.08 -3.28 2.29
N LEU A 220 11.61 -3.30 3.53
CA LEU A 220 10.89 -2.77 4.69
C LEU A 220 10.64 -1.26 4.56
N MET A 221 11.65 -0.49 4.16
CA MET A 221 11.54 0.96 3.95
C MET A 221 10.50 1.30 2.88
N ALA A 222 10.55 0.62 1.73
CA ALA A 222 9.59 0.81 0.65
C ALA A 222 8.17 0.39 1.06
N SER A 223 8.02 -0.73 1.77
CA SER A 223 6.73 -1.20 2.27
C SER A 223 6.09 -0.22 3.25
N LEU A 224 6.87 0.37 4.16
CA LEU A 224 6.39 1.40 5.07
C LEU A 224 5.99 2.67 4.31
N ALA A 225 6.80 3.11 3.32
CA ALA A 225 6.47 4.26 2.48
C ALA A 225 5.14 4.06 1.72
N LEU A 226 4.93 2.88 1.13
CA LEU A 226 3.67 2.53 0.47
C LEU A 226 2.49 2.41 1.46
N SER A 227 2.76 1.99 2.70
CA SER A 227 1.74 1.86 3.75
C SER A 227 1.23 3.20 4.27
N VAL A 228 2.01 4.27 4.16
CA VAL A 228 1.60 5.63 4.54
C VAL A 228 1.01 6.42 3.36
N LEU A 229 1.05 5.89 2.14
CA LEU A 229 0.37 6.48 1.00
C LEU A 229 -1.14 6.46 1.27
N TRP A 230 -1.72 7.65 1.41
CA TRP A 230 -3.16 7.79 1.62
C TRP A 230 -3.83 8.29 0.34
N ARG A 231 -4.95 7.63 0.02
CA ARG A 231 -5.91 8.09 -0.98
C ARG A 231 -7.25 8.30 -0.30
N ASN A 232 -7.87 9.41 -0.61
CA ASN A 232 -9.27 9.66 -0.29
C ASN A 232 -10.16 8.94 -1.29
#